data_d2291b24cc64e0478c28fb200a6b907f
#
_entry.id   d2291b24cc64e0478c28fb200a6b907f
#
_cell.length_a   1.000
_cell.length_b   1.000
_cell.length_c   1.000
_cell.angle_alpha   90.00
_cell.angle_beta   90.00
_cell.angle_gamma   90.00
#
_symmetry.space_group_name_H-M   'P 1'
#
loop_
_entity.id
_entity.type
_entity.pdbx_description
1 polymer ?
#
loop_
_entity_poly.entity_id
_entity_poly.type
_entity_poly.pdbx_seq_one_letter_code
_entity_poly.pdbx_strand_id
1 'polypeptide(L)'
;MMDRQGVAGLAQPPAKTSSVAKDQLVILVGRRDEPLLILATQFQALGVASLLLADGVEIKQHLSQSSVHRPPSLVVVDVETVRNALELIRELTFLYRGLPVLAAACKGSVGDAREAIDVGAADYFLLPVGEEKLSGLWSSFGNQYFDPELGRGRRLITNDDRMRRILMQIRRVGQTNATVLIQGESGTGKELIARFLHQVSNRTKGPFVAINCAALPENLLESELFGHAKGAFTGAMVDHKGKFQQANGGTIFLDEISEMSLNLQAKLLRVLQEREVDPVGGRSPIALDVRVVASTNRDLRQWVDQDKFREDLFYRLNVFPVHLPALRERTKDILQLSEHFRVRFVAELGRNNIPFSSSAIAALQTYDWPGNIRELENVIHRALLMAEGREIQPEDLMIDVPISSINRMAPTAEAESYEPHYVTPLLAGGEEDDKQRLHLPVGTTVREMEEFLIFRTLDEVNGNRTRAAELLGISIRTLRNKLNEYAAR
;
A
#
# COMPACT_ATOMS: atom_id res chain seq x y z
N MET A 1 24.11 -72.32 29.35
CA MET A 1 22.83 -72.69 28.77
C MET A 1 22.10 -71.39 28.44
N MET A 2 21.88 -71.17 27.15
CA MET A 2 20.86 -70.41 26.43
C MET A 2 20.62 -68.96 26.86
N ASP A 3 21.19 -68.02 26.15
CA ASP A 3 20.61 -67.36 24.93
C ASP A 3 19.20 -66.82 25.11
N ARG A 4 19.09 -65.50 25.11
CA ARG A 4 18.05 -64.76 24.37
C ARG A 4 18.51 -63.33 24.06
N GLN A 5 19.01 -63.15 22.86
CA GLN A 5 19.01 -61.91 22.14
C GLN A 5 17.57 -61.47 21.83
N GLY A 6 17.25 -60.22 21.95
CA GLY A 6 15.95 -59.66 21.57
C GLY A 6 16.12 -58.18 21.26
N VAL A 7 16.36 -57.96 19.96
CA VAL A 7 16.42 -56.69 19.25
C VAL A 7 15.11 -55.95 19.42
N ALA A 8 15.13 -54.68 19.77
CA ALA A 8 14.14 -53.72 19.40
C ALA A 8 14.79 -52.34 19.28
N GLY A 9 15.29 -52.05 18.08
CA GLY A 9 15.59 -50.69 17.67
C GLY A 9 14.27 -49.90 17.54
N LEU A 10 13.99 -49.09 18.53
CA LEU A 10 12.98 -48.06 18.46
C LEU A 10 13.55 -46.88 17.64
N ALA A 11 13.09 -46.77 16.42
CA ALA A 11 13.29 -45.60 15.59
C ALA A 11 12.84 -44.36 16.33
N GLN A 12 13.73 -43.41 16.48
CA GLN A 12 13.41 -42.08 16.99
C GLN A 12 12.40 -41.42 16.02
N PRO A 13 11.35 -40.77 16.52
CA PRO A 13 10.46 -39.99 15.68
C PRO A 13 11.20 -38.81 15.06
N PRO A 14 10.92 -38.44 13.82
CA PRO A 14 11.58 -37.32 13.16
C PRO A 14 11.38 -36.03 13.94
N ALA A 15 12.43 -35.23 13.94
CA ALA A 15 12.55 -33.95 14.63
C ALA A 15 11.31 -33.10 14.45
N LYS A 16 10.84 -32.51 15.54
CA LYS A 16 9.74 -31.54 15.62
C LYS A 16 9.89 -30.47 14.57
N THR A 17 9.06 -30.53 13.53
CA THR A 17 8.81 -29.47 12.59
C THR A 17 8.26 -28.24 13.33
N SER A 18 8.80 -27.10 12.97
CA SER A 18 8.66 -25.78 13.56
C SER A 18 7.20 -25.37 13.85
N SER A 19 7.05 -24.65 14.96
CA SER A 19 5.81 -24.07 15.51
C SER A 19 5.05 -23.05 14.61
N VAL A 20 5.44 -22.89 13.35
CA VAL A 20 4.90 -21.90 12.41
C VAL A 20 3.59 -22.35 11.74
N ALA A 21 3.31 -23.65 11.71
CA ALA A 21 2.18 -24.21 10.96
C ALA A 21 0.83 -24.13 11.69
N LYS A 22 0.77 -23.81 12.98
CA LYS A 22 -0.49 -23.82 13.76
C LYS A 22 -1.47 -22.71 13.45
N ASP A 23 -1.06 -21.67 12.71
CA ASP A 23 -1.90 -20.49 12.43
C ASP A 23 -2.50 -20.46 11.02
N GLN A 24 -2.24 -21.47 10.18
CA GLN A 24 -2.73 -21.52 8.81
C GLN A 24 -4.03 -22.33 8.73
N LEU A 25 -5.00 -21.80 7.96
CA LEU A 25 -6.31 -22.41 7.77
C LEU A 25 -6.59 -22.64 6.29
N VAL A 26 -6.98 -23.87 5.93
CA VAL A 26 -7.54 -24.20 4.63
C VAL A 26 -9.03 -24.41 4.76
N ILE A 27 -9.82 -23.81 3.89
CA ILE A 27 -11.26 -24.08 3.79
C ILE A 27 -11.50 -25.04 2.62
N LEU A 28 -12.14 -26.14 2.89
CA LEU A 28 -12.58 -27.11 1.91
C LEU A 28 -14.11 -26.97 1.76
N VAL A 29 -14.58 -26.72 0.53
CA VAL A 29 -16.00 -26.53 0.24
C VAL A 29 -16.50 -27.69 -0.61
N GLY A 30 -17.45 -28.43 -0.08
CA GLY A 30 -18.01 -29.58 -0.77
C GLY A 30 -18.69 -30.55 0.16
N ARG A 31 -19.17 -31.66 -0.42
CA ARG A 31 -19.81 -32.73 0.35
C ARG A 31 -18.81 -33.36 1.31
N ARG A 32 -19.24 -33.69 2.52
CA ARG A 32 -18.42 -34.42 3.51
C ARG A 32 -18.30 -35.90 3.13
N ASP A 33 -17.65 -36.18 2.01
CA ASP A 33 -17.37 -37.52 1.51
C ASP A 33 -15.89 -37.90 1.70
N GLU A 34 -15.57 -39.13 1.39
CA GLU A 34 -14.26 -39.74 1.64
C GLU A 34 -13.10 -38.91 1.00
N PRO A 35 -13.17 -38.44 -0.26
CA PRO A 35 -12.07 -37.73 -0.88
C PRO A 35 -11.71 -36.40 -0.19
N LEU A 36 -12.71 -35.61 0.21
CA LEU A 36 -12.49 -34.35 0.94
C LEU A 36 -12.05 -34.57 2.38
N LEU A 37 -12.51 -35.62 3.05
CA LEU A 37 -12.04 -36.00 4.38
C LEU A 37 -10.58 -36.45 4.36
N ILE A 38 -10.16 -37.20 3.34
CA ILE A 38 -8.75 -37.57 3.11
C ILE A 38 -7.92 -36.32 2.90
N LEU A 39 -8.35 -35.38 2.07
CA LEU A 39 -7.67 -34.13 1.81
C LEU A 39 -7.52 -33.30 3.11
N ALA A 40 -8.57 -33.23 3.92
CA ALA A 40 -8.55 -32.54 5.22
C ALA A 40 -7.49 -33.17 6.15
N THR A 41 -7.41 -34.49 6.21
CA THR A 41 -6.44 -35.23 7.02
C THR A 41 -5.00 -35.02 6.51
N GLN A 42 -4.82 -34.99 5.20
CA GLN A 42 -3.50 -34.69 4.58
C GLN A 42 -3.03 -33.26 4.92
N PHE A 43 -3.90 -32.24 4.91
CA PHE A 43 -3.54 -30.89 5.35
C PHE A 43 -3.19 -30.87 6.83
N GLN A 44 -3.92 -31.60 7.68
CA GLN A 44 -3.58 -31.71 9.10
C GLN A 44 -2.21 -32.39 9.32
N ALA A 45 -1.84 -33.38 8.50
CA ALA A 45 -0.51 -34.00 8.54
C ALA A 45 0.60 -33.01 8.16
N LEU A 46 0.31 -32.01 7.30
CA LEU A 46 1.20 -30.90 6.98
C LEU A 46 1.22 -29.82 8.11
N GLY A 47 0.47 -30.01 9.19
CA GLY A 47 0.36 -29.08 10.32
C GLY A 47 -0.59 -27.90 10.06
N VAL A 48 -1.41 -27.95 9.01
CA VAL A 48 -2.35 -26.92 8.60
C VAL A 48 -3.75 -27.27 9.11
N ALA A 49 -4.44 -26.30 9.74
CA ALA A 49 -5.83 -26.50 10.14
C ALA A 49 -6.74 -26.53 8.90
N SER A 50 -7.70 -27.44 8.89
CA SER A 50 -8.70 -27.55 7.81
C SER A 50 -10.12 -27.35 8.35
N LEU A 51 -10.93 -26.61 7.61
CA LEU A 51 -12.35 -26.39 7.87
C LEU A 51 -13.16 -26.88 6.67
N LEU A 52 -14.06 -27.81 6.90
CA LEU A 52 -14.92 -28.37 5.85
C LEU A 52 -16.30 -27.70 5.91
N LEU A 53 -16.71 -27.04 4.84
CA LEU A 53 -17.99 -26.37 4.67
C LEU A 53 -18.79 -27.05 3.54
N ALA A 54 -20.11 -27.10 3.71
CA ALA A 54 -20.94 -27.88 2.80
C ALA A 54 -21.22 -27.17 1.46
N ASP A 55 -21.34 -25.86 1.49
CA ASP A 55 -21.77 -25.09 0.31
C ASP A 55 -21.25 -23.64 0.27
N GLY A 56 -21.65 -22.92 -0.80
CA GLY A 56 -21.28 -21.52 -1.02
C GLY A 56 -21.88 -20.55 -0.02
N VAL A 57 -22.95 -20.88 0.69
CA VAL A 57 -23.58 -20.02 1.67
C VAL A 57 -22.78 -20.04 2.97
N GLU A 58 -22.39 -21.25 3.42
CA GLU A 58 -21.57 -21.42 4.62
C GLU A 58 -20.21 -20.71 4.50
N ILE A 59 -19.53 -20.83 3.34
CA ILE A 59 -18.25 -20.15 3.15
C ILE A 59 -18.40 -18.64 3.15
N LYS A 60 -19.43 -18.08 2.50
CA LYS A 60 -19.69 -16.65 2.50
C LYS A 60 -19.97 -16.12 3.91
N GLN A 61 -20.77 -16.83 4.69
CA GLN A 61 -21.03 -16.51 6.10
C GLN A 61 -19.75 -16.58 6.93
N HIS A 62 -18.96 -17.64 6.75
CA HIS A 62 -17.70 -17.80 7.47
C HIS A 62 -16.71 -16.68 7.12
N LEU A 63 -16.53 -16.35 5.85
CA LEU A 63 -15.63 -15.28 5.42
C LEU A 63 -16.10 -13.88 5.84
N SER A 64 -17.41 -13.64 5.91
CA SER A 64 -17.97 -12.37 6.40
C SER A 64 -17.85 -12.20 7.91
N GLN A 65 -17.90 -13.30 8.69
CA GLN A 65 -17.79 -13.30 10.15
C GLN A 65 -16.35 -13.47 10.65
N SER A 66 -15.43 -14.00 9.81
CA SER A 66 -14.05 -14.34 10.19
C SER A 66 -13.09 -13.16 10.28
N SER A 67 -13.59 -11.92 10.33
CA SER A 67 -12.76 -10.71 10.40
C SER A 67 -11.85 -10.63 11.64
N VAL A 68 -11.89 -11.60 12.57
CA VAL A 68 -11.23 -11.45 13.87
C VAL A 68 -10.17 -12.52 14.21
N HIS A 69 -10.26 -13.79 13.77
CA HIS A 69 -9.37 -14.79 14.38
C HIS A 69 -8.49 -15.64 13.45
N ARG A 70 -8.88 -16.00 12.23
CA ARG A 70 -8.05 -16.79 11.30
C ARG A 70 -8.51 -16.60 9.85
N PRO A 71 -7.89 -15.73 9.06
CA PRO A 71 -8.18 -15.68 7.64
C PRO A 71 -7.69 -16.99 6.97
N PRO A 72 -8.45 -17.56 6.03
CA PRO A 72 -8.01 -18.74 5.31
C PRO A 72 -6.82 -18.43 4.41
N SER A 73 -5.85 -19.36 4.37
CA SER A 73 -4.68 -19.26 3.49
C SER A 73 -4.98 -19.79 2.09
N LEU A 74 -6.00 -20.62 1.96
CA LEU A 74 -6.37 -21.32 0.74
C LEU A 74 -7.82 -21.76 0.84
N VAL A 75 -8.54 -21.72 -0.28
CA VAL A 75 -9.86 -22.35 -0.43
C VAL A 75 -9.77 -23.40 -1.51
N VAL A 76 -10.32 -24.59 -1.24
CA VAL A 76 -10.50 -25.65 -2.24
C VAL A 76 -12.00 -25.86 -2.43
N VAL A 77 -12.48 -25.75 -3.66
CA VAL A 77 -13.89 -25.97 -4.03
C VAL A 77 -14.01 -27.26 -4.82
N ASP A 78 -14.79 -28.19 -4.33
CA ASP A 78 -15.13 -29.40 -5.08
C ASP A 78 -16.20 -29.06 -6.13
N VAL A 79 -15.81 -29.08 -7.39
CA VAL A 79 -16.66 -28.67 -8.50
C VAL A 79 -17.74 -29.68 -8.84
N GLU A 80 -17.63 -30.92 -8.38
CA GLU A 80 -18.63 -31.99 -8.64
C GLU A 80 -19.77 -31.94 -7.60
N THR A 81 -19.46 -31.63 -6.37
CA THR A 81 -20.44 -31.72 -5.28
C THR A 81 -21.05 -30.38 -4.89
N VAL A 82 -20.38 -29.26 -5.15
CA VAL A 82 -20.88 -27.91 -4.86
C VAL A 82 -21.80 -27.43 -6.00
N ARG A 83 -23.03 -27.07 -5.65
CA ARG A 83 -23.96 -26.46 -6.61
C ARG A 83 -23.46 -25.09 -7.06
N ASN A 84 -23.38 -24.85 -8.37
CA ASN A 84 -22.85 -23.62 -8.97
C ASN A 84 -21.40 -23.32 -8.57
N ALA A 85 -20.55 -24.34 -8.51
CA ALA A 85 -19.16 -24.22 -8.06
C ALA A 85 -18.36 -23.18 -8.85
N LEU A 86 -18.52 -23.12 -10.17
CA LEU A 86 -17.84 -22.13 -11.03
C LEU A 86 -18.25 -20.68 -10.71
N GLU A 87 -19.53 -20.46 -10.41
CA GLU A 87 -20.03 -19.17 -9.99
C GLU A 87 -19.48 -18.79 -8.60
N LEU A 88 -19.44 -19.77 -7.69
CA LEU A 88 -18.82 -19.58 -6.37
C LEU A 88 -17.33 -19.22 -6.49
N ILE A 89 -16.57 -19.94 -7.34
CA ILE A 89 -15.14 -19.64 -7.59
C ILE A 89 -15.00 -18.19 -8.10
N ARG A 90 -15.81 -17.81 -9.11
CA ARG A 90 -15.80 -16.42 -9.63
C ARG A 90 -16.10 -15.38 -8.57
N GLU A 91 -17.10 -15.61 -7.73
CA GLU A 91 -17.44 -14.70 -6.65
C GLU A 91 -16.34 -14.61 -5.58
N LEU A 92 -15.78 -15.75 -5.16
CA LEU A 92 -14.71 -15.78 -4.16
C LEU A 92 -13.46 -15.07 -4.66
N THR A 93 -13.06 -15.32 -5.90
CA THR A 93 -11.89 -14.65 -6.50
C THR A 93 -12.11 -13.18 -6.74
N PHE A 94 -13.34 -12.77 -7.01
CA PHE A 94 -13.70 -11.36 -7.16
C PHE A 94 -13.75 -10.62 -5.81
N LEU A 95 -14.44 -11.19 -4.81
CA LEU A 95 -14.65 -10.55 -3.51
C LEU A 95 -13.43 -10.62 -2.60
N TYR A 96 -12.69 -11.72 -2.65
CA TYR A 96 -11.53 -11.99 -1.79
C TYR A 96 -10.25 -12.07 -2.63
N ARG A 97 -9.94 -10.99 -3.34
CA ARG A 97 -8.75 -10.90 -4.20
C ARG A 97 -7.48 -11.18 -3.41
N GLY A 98 -6.70 -12.15 -3.88
CA GLY A 98 -5.49 -12.63 -3.20
C GLY A 98 -5.69 -13.88 -2.33
N LEU A 99 -6.93 -14.31 -2.09
CA LEU A 99 -7.22 -15.63 -1.55
C LEU A 99 -7.15 -16.63 -2.69
N PRO A 100 -6.18 -17.56 -2.71
CA PRO A 100 -6.13 -18.56 -3.76
C PRO A 100 -7.32 -19.52 -3.62
N VAL A 101 -8.08 -19.67 -4.69
CA VAL A 101 -9.18 -20.63 -4.79
C VAL A 101 -8.76 -21.71 -5.78
N LEU A 102 -8.66 -22.93 -5.30
CA LEU A 102 -8.38 -24.11 -6.13
C LEU A 102 -9.67 -24.86 -6.42
N ALA A 103 -9.79 -25.40 -7.62
CA ALA A 103 -10.85 -26.31 -7.99
C ALA A 103 -10.38 -27.75 -7.84
N ALA A 104 -11.22 -28.63 -7.29
CA ALA A 104 -10.94 -30.05 -7.15
C ALA A 104 -12.11 -30.89 -7.67
N ALA A 105 -11.84 -32.07 -8.21
CA ALA A 105 -12.85 -33.02 -8.67
C ALA A 105 -12.33 -34.46 -8.56
N CYS A 106 -13.24 -35.42 -8.43
CA CYS A 106 -12.88 -36.83 -8.44
C CYS A 106 -12.77 -37.37 -9.88
N LYS A 107 -13.58 -36.86 -10.79
CA LYS A 107 -13.69 -37.30 -12.20
C LYS A 107 -13.74 -36.09 -13.13
N GLY A 108 -12.65 -35.34 -13.19
CA GLY A 108 -12.61 -34.15 -14.03
C GLY A 108 -12.06 -34.38 -15.41
N SER A 109 -12.51 -33.58 -16.37
CA SER A 109 -11.97 -33.51 -17.72
C SER A 109 -11.05 -32.28 -17.90
N VAL A 110 -10.31 -32.26 -19.02
CA VAL A 110 -9.52 -31.08 -19.41
C VAL A 110 -10.44 -29.84 -19.64
N GLY A 111 -11.69 -30.10 -20.09
CA GLY A 111 -12.70 -29.06 -20.26
C GLY A 111 -13.06 -28.40 -18.92
N ASP A 112 -13.35 -29.19 -17.90
CA ASP A 112 -13.71 -28.73 -16.56
C ASP A 112 -12.55 -27.91 -15.92
N ALA A 113 -11.31 -28.41 -16.13
CA ALA A 113 -10.12 -27.69 -15.67
C ALA A 113 -10.00 -26.31 -16.34
N ARG A 114 -10.22 -26.22 -17.64
CA ARG A 114 -10.19 -24.97 -18.38
C ARG A 114 -11.27 -24.01 -17.91
N GLU A 115 -12.51 -24.48 -17.77
CA GLU A 115 -13.61 -23.65 -17.28
C GLU A 115 -13.33 -23.09 -15.86
N ALA A 116 -12.79 -23.94 -14.96
CA ALA A 116 -12.44 -23.51 -13.62
C ALA A 116 -11.35 -22.41 -13.61
N ILE A 117 -10.31 -22.56 -14.45
CA ILE A 117 -9.25 -21.54 -14.59
C ILE A 117 -9.79 -20.26 -15.23
N ASP A 118 -10.62 -20.36 -16.26
CA ASP A 118 -11.22 -19.21 -16.96
C ASP A 118 -12.11 -18.36 -16.03
N VAL A 119 -12.74 -18.97 -15.01
CA VAL A 119 -13.52 -18.23 -14.00
C VAL A 119 -12.68 -17.71 -12.83
N GLY A 120 -11.37 -18.01 -12.80
CA GLY A 120 -10.44 -17.45 -11.83
C GLY A 120 -9.87 -18.42 -10.81
N ALA A 121 -10.09 -19.74 -10.93
CA ALA A 121 -9.38 -20.69 -10.08
C ALA A 121 -7.86 -20.59 -10.31
N ALA A 122 -7.10 -20.63 -9.22
CA ALA A 122 -5.64 -20.54 -9.27
C ALA A 122 -4.99 -21.84 -9.78
N ASP A 123 -5.66 -22.99 -9.58
CA ASP A 123 -5.27 -24.30 -10.11
C ASP A 123 -6.47 -25.26 -10.05
N TYR A 124 -6.32 -26.39 -10.77
CA TYR A 124 -7.28 -27.49 -10.79
C TYR A 124 -6.57 -28.80 -10.55
N PHE A 125 -7.11 -29.65 -9.69
CA PHE A 125 -6.52 -30.97 -9.42
C PHE A 125 -7.56 -32.07 -9.17
N LEU A 126 -7.13 -33.31 -9.36
CA LEU A 126 -7.98 -34.47 -9.12
C LEU A 126 -7.80 -35.03 -7.71
N LEU A 127 -8.89 -35.48 -7.12
CA LEU A 127 -8.96 -36.21 -5.86
C LEU A 127 -9.02 -37.71 -6.08
N PRO A 128 -8.40 -38.54 -5.23
CA PRO A 128 -7.48 -38.17 -4.16
C PRO A 128 -6.15 -37.67 -4.68
N VAL A 129 -5.56 -36.69 -4.00
CA VAL A 129 -4.27 -36.12 -4.38
C VAL A 129 -3.13 -36.82 -3.62
N GLY A 130 -2.00 -37.06 -4.30
CA GLY A 130 -0.80 -37.59 -3.67
C GLY A 130 -0.09 -36.55 -2.79
N GLU A 131 0.61 -37.03 -1.75
CA GLU A 131 1.29 -36.15 -0.76
C GLU A 131 2.29 -35.19 -1.41
N GLU A 132 3.06 -35.63 -2.39
CA GLU A 132 4.05 -34.79 -3.08
C GLU A 132 3.36 -33.67 -3.86
N LYS A 133 2.28 -33.95 -4.60
CA LYS A 133 1.50 -32.94 -5.32
C LYS A 133 0.81 -31.96 -4.35
N LEU A 134 0.26 -32.46 -3.25
CA LEU A 134 -0.36 -31.61 -2.21
C LEU A 134 0.66 -30.70 -1.57
N SER A 135 1.86 -31.19 -1.25
CA SER A 135 2.96 -30.38 -0.74
C SER A 135 3.38 -29.30 -1.74
N GLY A 136 3.43 -29.62 -3.04
CA GLY A 136 3.66 -28.66 -4.12
C GLY A 136 2.57 -27.58 -4.21
N LEU A 137 1.29 -27.97 -4.18
CA LEU A 137 0.14 -27.06 -4.17
C LEU A 137 0.19 -26.15 -2.93
N TRP A 138 0.48 -26.73 -1.75
CA TRP A 138 0.60 -25.95 -0.53
C TRP A 138 1.76 -24.96 -0.58
N SER A 139 2.91 -25.37 -1.11
CA SER A 139 4.07 -24.48 -1.28
C SER A 139 3.79 -23.35 -2.26
N SER A 140 3.01 -23.61 -3.30
CA SER A 140 2.67 -22.64 -4.34
C SER A 140 1.56 -21.67 -3.89
N PHE A 141 0.54 -22.15 -3.20
CA PHE A 141 -0.68 -21.41 -2.94
C PHE A 141 -0.95 -21.19 -1.44
N GLY A 142 -0.66 -22.15 -0.58
CA GLY A 142 -0.97 -22.06 0.87
C GLY A 142 -0.14 -21.04 1.64
N ASN A 143 1.02 -20.66 1.11
CA ASN A 143 1.85 -19.60 1.63
C ASN A 143 1.56 -18.23 0.95
N GLN A 144 0.62 -18.20 0.03
CA GLN A 144 0.13 -16.94 -0.51
C GLN A 144 -0.62 -16.19 0.61
N TYR A 145 -0.18 -15.00 0.82
CA TYR A 145 -0.59 -14.17 1.90
C TYR A 145 -2.00 -13.66 1.69
N PHE A 146 -2.97 -14.14 2.48
CA PHE A 146 -4.21 -13.40 2.70
C PHE A 146 -3.92 -12.39 3.82
N ASP A 147 -3.84 -11.13 3.45
CA ASP A 147 -3.44 -10.09 4.37
C ASP A 147 -4.60 -9.72 5.31
N PRO A 148 -4.38 -9.73 6.61
CA PRO A 148 -5.38 -9.25 7.55
C PRO A 148 -5.60 -7.75 7.31
N GLU A 149 -6.84 -7.35 7.45
CA GLU A 149 -7.26 -5.97 7.42
C GLU A 149 -6.47 -5.16 8.46
N LEU A 150 -5.62 -4.23 8.02
CA LEU A 150 -4.75 -3.40 8.89
C LEU A 150 -5.53 -2.35 9.69
N GLY A 151 -6.83 -2.60 9.92
CA GLY A 151 -7.77 -1.69 10.56
C GLY A 151 -8.17 -0.51 9.66
N ARG A 152 -9.37 0.02 9.84
CA ARG A 152 -9.95 1.13 9.05
C ARG A 152 -10.02 0.85 7.54
N GLY A 153 -10.24 -0.42 7.11
CA GLY A 153 -10.36 -0.79 5.70
C GLY A 153 -9.06 -0.72 4.89
N ARG A 154 -7.89 -0.56 5.54
CA ARG A 154 -6.58 -0.56 4.86
C ARG A 154 -6.09 -1.99 4.68
N ARG A 155 -5.77 -2.35 3.43
CA ARG A 155 -5.24 -3.67 3.05
C ARG A 155 -3.90 -3.53 2.36
N LEU A 156 -2.98 -4.47 2.60
CA LEU A 156 -1.78 -4.63 1.80
C LEU A 156 -2.14 -5.44 0.55
N ILE A 157 -2.04 -4.80 -0.60
CA ILE A 157 -2.38 -5.42 -1.87
C ILE A 157 -1.11 -5.52 -2.69
N THR A 158 -0.70 -6.75 -3.03
CA THR A 158 0.45 -6.96 -3.92
C THR A 158 0.41 -8.31 -4.62
N ASN A 159 0.79 -8.31 -5.90
CA ASN A 159 1.10 -9.48 -6.71
C ASN A 159 2.58 -9.52 -7.09
N ASP A 160 3.36 -8.55 -6.64
CA ASP A 160 4.78 -8.48 -6.92
C ASP A 160 5.58 -9.44 -6.02
N ASP A 161 6.47 -10.22 -6.61
CA ASP A 161 7.24 -11.24 -5.91
C ASP A 161 8.30 -10.64 -4.96
N ARG A 162 8.80 -9.42 -5.23
CA ARG A 162 9.73 -8.71 -4.34
C ARG A 162 8.99 -8.26 -3.09
N MET A 163 7.80 -7.66 -3.26
CA MET A 163 6.97 -7.27 -2.13
C MET A 163 6.56 -8.46 -1.28
N ARG A 164 6.18 -9.59 -1.90
CA ARG A 164 5.87 -10.82 -1.15
C ARG A 164 7.05 -11.29 -0.30
N ARG A 165 8.27 -11.27 -0.85
CA ARG A 165 9.49 -11.60 -0.08
C ARG A 165 9.71 -10.64 1.09
N ILE A 166 9.52 -9.34 0.88
CA ILE A 166 9.61 -8.33 1.93
C ILE A 166 8.59 -8.61 3.04
N LEU A 167 7.34 -8.91 2.71
CA LEU A 167 6.30 -9.23 3.68
C LEU A 167 6.64 -10.49 4.50
N MET A 168 7.22 -11.51 3.87
CA MET A 168 7.70 -12.71 4.58
C MET A 168 8.86 -12.38 5.54
N GLN A 169 9.80 -11.52 5.14
CA GLN A 169 10.87 -11.05 6.02
C GLN A 169 10.32 -10.26 7.22
N ILE A 170 9.35 -9.37 6.98
CA ILE A 170 8.67 -8.60 8.02
C ILE A 170 7.96 -9.50 9.03
N ARG A 171 7.31 -10.57 8.57
CA ARG A 171 6.72 -11.56 9.48
C ARG A 171 7.74 -12.18 10.42
N ARG A 172 8.89 -12.59 9.89
CA ARG A 172 9.95 -13.21 10.69
C ARG A 172 10.50 -12.22 11.72
N VAL A 173 10.84 -10.99 11.28
CA VAL A 173 11.37 -9.97 12.18
C VAL A 173 10.30 -9.44 13.12
N GLY A 174 9.02 -9.53 12.75
CA GLY A 174 7.87 -9.17 13.57
C GLY A 174 7.88 -9.84 14.95
N GLN A 175 8.30 -11.11 15.01
CA GLN A 175 8.40 -11.89 16.24
C GLN A 175 9.55 -11.46 17.16
N THR A 176 10.39 -10.51 16.76
CA THR A 176 11.50 -9.97 17.53
C THR A 176 11.25 -8.53 17.95
N ASN A 177 12.06 -8.00 18.87
CA ASN A 177 12.05 -6.58 19.26
C ASN A 177 13.07 -5.73 18.46
N ALA A 178 13.62 -6.27 17.36
CA ALA A 178 14.59 -5.55 16.57
C ALA A 178 14.01 -4.24 16.01
N THR A 179 14.82 -3.19 15.98
CA THR A 179 14.51 -1.94 15.29
C THR A 179 14.47 -2.22 13.78
N VAL A 180 13.46 -1.67 13.10
CA VAL A 180 13.28 -1.82 11.65
C VAL A 180 13.33 -0.44 10.99
N LEU A 181 14.20 -0.32 9.99
CA LEU A 181 14.33 0.88 9.17
C LEU A 181 13.69 0.61 7.79
N ILE A 182 12.59 1.30 7.49
CA ILE A 182 11.86 1.17 6.22
C ILE A 182 12.30 2.30 5.30
N GLN A 183 12.93 1.96 4.18
CA GLN A 183 13.41 2.89 3.17
C GLN A 183 12.59 2.75 1.89
N GLY A 184 12.33 3.85 1.21
CA GLY A 184 11.61 3.87 -0.07
C GLY A 184 11.05 5.23 -0.38
N GLU A 185 10.73 5.46 -1.63
CA GLU A 185 10.20 6.73 -2.12
C GLU A 185 8.92 7.15 -1.38
N SER A 186 8.57 8.44 -1.47
CA SER A 186 7.29 8.92 -0.92
C SER A 186 6.12 8.21 -1.60
N GLY A 187 5.08 7.87 -0.82
CA GLY A 187 3.88 7.22 -1.35
C GLY A 187 3.99 5.71 -1.63
N THR A 188 5.11 5.04 -1.32
CA THR A 188 5.30 3.59 -1.53
C THR A 188 4.55 2.69 -0.54
N GLY A 189 4.02 3.27 0.56
CA GLY A 189 3.27 2.55 1.58
C GLY A 189 4.07 2.20 2.84
N LYS A 190 5.13 2.96 3.18
CA LYS A 190 5.99 2.75 4.36
C LYS A 190 5.18 2.61 5.66
N GLU A 191 4.17 3.46 5.86
CA GLU A 191 3.30 3.39 7.06
C GLU A 191 2.49 2.07 7.12
N LEU A 192 1.98 1.59 5.97
CA LEU A 192 1.24 0.32 5.93
C LEU A 192 2.14 -0.85 6.33
N ILE A 193 3.39 -0.84 5.90
CA ILE A 193 4.39 -1.84 6.26
C ILE A 193 4.72 -1.78 7.77
N ALA A 194 4.83 -0.59 8.35
CA ALA A 194 5.04 -0.43 9.78
C ALA A 194 3.85 -0.96 10.60
N ARG A 195 2.62 -0.69 10.16
CA ARG A 195 1.39 -1.23 10.79
C ARG A 195 1.31 -2.74 10.67
N PHE A 196 1.65 -3.28 9.52
CA PHE A 196 1.74 -4.72 9.30
C PHE A 196 2.77 -5.38 10.23
N LEU A 197 3.96 -4.80 10.35
CA LEU A 197 4.99 -5.26 11.28
C LEU A 197 4.48 -5.30 12.74
N HIS A 198 3.77 -4.25 13.18
CA HIS A 198 3.16 -4.23 14.51
C HIS A 198 2.12 -5.34 14.67
N GLN A 199 1.26 -5.54 13.67
CA GLN A 199 0.19 -6.52 13.71
C GLN A 199 0.70 -7.97 13.79
N VAL A 200 1.81 -8.28 13.11
CA VAL A 200 2.44 -9.60 13.15
C VAL A 200 3.43 -9.76 14.30
N SER A 201 3.54 -8.78 15.20
CA SER A 201 4.47 -8.79 16.32
C SER A 201 3.85 -9.34 17.60
N ASN A 202 4.71 -9.69 18.56
CA ASN A 202 4.29 -10.07 19.92
C ASN A 202 3.65 -8.89 20.70
N ARG A 203 3.69 -7.66 20.13
CA ARG A 203 3.13 -6.42 20.70
C ARG A 203 1.84 -5.96 20.04
N THR A 204 1.19 -6.82 19.26
CA THR A 204 -0.05 -6.49 18.51
C THR A 204 -1.21 -6.03 19.40
N LYS A 205 -1.21 -6.39 20.69
CA LYS A 205 -2.21 -5.92 21.69
C LYS A 205 -1.84 -4.55 22.29
N GLY A 206 -0.60 -4.10 22.10
CA GLY A 206 -0.13 -2.80 22.58
C GLY A 206 -0.48 -1.66 21.63
N PRO A 207 -0.22 -0.42 22.04
CA PRO A 207 -0.48 0.74 21.19
C PRO A 207 0.46 0.79 19.97
N PHE A 208 -0.08 1.23 18.83
CA PHE A 208 0.70 1.67 17.66
C PHE A 208 0.61 3.18 17.56
N VAL A 209 1.73 3.86 17.87
CA VAL A 209 1.80 5.33 17.85
C VAL A 209 2.68 5.77 16.69
N ALA A 210 2.11 6.53 15.75
CA ALA A 210 2.82 7.08 14.62
C ALA A 210 3.04 8.58 14.78
N ILE A 211 4.21 9.05 14.39
CA ILE A 211 4.54 10.48 14.31
C ILE A 211 5.34 10.73 13.05
N ASN A 212 4.98 11.80 12.32
CA ASN A 212 5.74 12.27 11.17
C ASN A 212 6.69 13.37 11.63
N CYS A 213 8.01 13.13 11.49
CA CYS A 213 9.05 14.05 11.94
C CYS A 213 9.16 15.31 11.05
N ALA A 214 8.63 15.27 9.83
CA ALA A 214 8.61 16.43 8.92
C ALA A 214 7.40 17.36 9.14
N ALA A 215 6.38 16.90 9.86
CA ALA A 215 5.11 17.63 9.96
C ALA A 215 5.12 18.75 10.99
N LEU A 216 6.10 18.80 11.90
CA LEU A 216 6.14 19.72 13.05
C LEU A 216 7.45 20.50 13.10
N PRO A 217 7.42 21.78 13.51
CA PRO A 217 8.62 22.51 13.88
C PRO A 217 9.40 21.81 15.01
N GLU A 218 10.73 21.99 15.05
CA GLU A 218 11.64 21.28 15.95
C GLU A 218 11.19 21.27 17.41
N ASN A 219 10.87 22.43 17.96
CA ASN A 219 10.48 22.58 19.38
C ASN A 219 9.17 21.81 19.70
N LEU A 220 8.21 21.81 18.75
CA LEU A 220 6.97 21.08 18.92
C LEU A 220 7.20 19.57 18.77
N LEU A 221 8.03 19.18 17.81
CA LEU A 221 8.42 17.77 17.60
C LEU A 221 9.11 17.21 18.85
N GLU A 222 9.98 17.97 19.49
CA GLU A 222 10.64 17.60 20.74
C GLU A 222 9.63 17.32 21.85
N SER A 223 8.74 18.26 22.07
CA SER A 223 7.68 18.16 23.08
C SER A 223 6.71 17.00 22.80
N GLU A 224 6.35 16.79 21.53
CA GLU A 224 5.48 15.66 21.13
C GLU A 224 6.19 14.31 21.30
N LEU A 225 7.46 14.19 20.94
CA LEU A 225 8.21 12.93 21.05
C LEU A 225 8.47 12.55 22.50
N PHE A 226 9.07 13.47 23.27
CA PHE A 226 9.63 13.16 24.59
C PHE A 226 8.72 13.59 25.73
N GLY A 227 7.75 14.50 25.47
CA GLY A 227 6.90 15.08 26.49
C GLY A 227 7.55 16.31 27.17
N HIS A 228 6.77 17.00 27.96
CA HIS A 228 7.29 18.13 28.77
C HIS A 228 6.62 18.21 30.14
N ALA A 229 7.36 18.75 31.10
CA ALA A 229 6.84 19.10 32.41
C ALA A 229 6.18 20.48 32.38
N LYS A 230 5.23 20.71 33.26
CA LYS A 230 4.62 22.03 33.47
C LYS A 230 5.71 23.08 33.74
N GLY A 231 5.66 24.17 32.97
CA GLY A 231 6.63 25.28 33.08
C GLY A 231 7.94 25.07 32.33
N ALA A 232 8.10 24.04 31.54
CA ALA A 232 9.31 23.76 30.78
C ALA A 232 9.64 24.84 29.73
N PHE A 233 8.62 25.50 29.19
CA PHE A 233 8.75 26.65 28.27
C PHE A 233 7.53 27.56 28.36
N THR A 234 7.59 28.72 27.71
CA THR A 234 6.48 29.69 27.67
C THR A 234 5.26 29.06 26.96
N GLY A 235 4.17 28.77 27.70
CA GLY A 235 2.99 28.07 27.20
C GLY A 235 2.80 26.66 27.73
N ALA A 236 3.78 26.06 28.44
CA ALA A 236 3.66 24.77 29.08
C ALA A 236 2.81 24.82 30.35
N MET A 237 1.49 24.92 30.19
CA MET A 237 0.53 25.10 31.31
C MET A 237 0.29 23.82 32.11
N VAL A 238 0.48 22.64 31.49
CA VAL A 238 0.26 21.30 32.06
C VAL A 238 1.37 20.36 31.64
N ASP A 239 1.52 19.23 32.35
CA ASP A 239 2.40 18.16 31.93
C ASP A 239 1.84 17.49 30.67
N HIS A 240 2.71 17.16 29.72
CA HIS A 240 2.35 16.47 28.47
C HIS A 240 3.12 15.18 28.32
N LYS A 241 2.38 14.06 28.11
CA LYS A 241 2.99 12.75 27.84
C LYS A 241 3.42 12.66 26.39
N GLY A 242 4.72 12.47 26.15
CA GLY A 242 5.28 12.30 24.82
C GLY A 242 4.84 11.00 24.12
N LYS A 243 5.04 10.94 22.80
CA LYS A 243 4.68 9.78 21.97
C LYS A 243 5.41 8.51 22.40
N PHE A 244 6.65 8.59 22.88
CA PHE A 244 7.36 7.44 23.45
C PHE A 244 6.64 6.87 24.66
N GLN A 245 6.16 7.70 25.56
CA GLN A 245 5.38 7.27 26.72
C GLN A 245 4.01 6.70 26.30
N GLN A 246 3.36 7.29 25.30
CA GLN A 246 2.09 6.80 24.75
C GLN A 246 2.25 5.43 24.07
N ALA A 247 3.44 5.13 23.50
CA ALA A 247 3.77 3.89 22.83
C ALA A 247 4.24 2.78 23.78
N ASN A 248 4.30 3.04 25.09
CA ASN A 248 4.81 2.08 26.06
C ASN A 248 4.04 0.75 26.03
N GLY A 249 4.74 -0.37 26.03
CA GLY A 249 4.17 -1.71 25.82
C GLY A 249 3.83 -2.05 24.36
N GLY A 250 4.05 -1.12 23.42
CA GLY A 250 3.65 -1.25 22.02
C GLY A 250 4.78 -0.93 21.03
N THR A 251 4.42 -0.20 19.98
CA THR A 251 5.32 0.18 18.87
C THR A 251 5.19 1.66 18.57
N ILE A 252 6.32 2.36 18.47
CA ILE A 252 6.38 3.70 17.90
C ILE A 252 6.86 3.64 16.45
N PHE A 253 6.20 4.38 15.57
CA PHE A 253 6.58 4.57 14.18
C PHE A 253 7.01 6.02 13.95
N LEU A 254 8.30 6.21 13.62
CA LEU A 254 8.91 7.49 13.32
C LEU A 254 9.00 7.65 11.79
N ASP A 255 8.06 8.38 11.22
CA ASP A 255 8.02 8.60 9.77
C ASP A 255 8.91 9.78 9.39
N GLU A 256 9.62 9.67 8.25
CA GLU A 256 10.55 10.66 7.72
C GLU A 256 11.63 11.07 8.74
N ILE A 257 12.33 10.08 9.32
CA ILE A 257 13.35 10.29 10.36
C ILE A 257 14.51 11.19 9.91
N SER A 258 14.78 11.25 8.61
CA SER A 258 15.78 12.12 8.01
C SER A 258 15.55 13.61 8.26
N GLU A 259 14.31 14.04 8.47
CA GLU A 259 13.95 15.44 8.67
C GLU A 259 14.19 15.93 10.11
N MET A 260 14.67 15.05 10.99
CA MET A 260 14.95 15.37 12.40
C MET A 260 16.27 16.14 12.53
N SER A 261 16.28 17.21 13.33
CA SER A 261 17.51 17.96 13.62
C SER A 261 18.54 17.14 14.37
N LEU A 262 19.83 17.50 14.27
CA LEU A 262 20.94 16.78 14.94
C LEU A 262 20.75 16.74 16.47
N ASN A 263 20.16 17.78 17.07
CA ASN A 263 19.86 17.82 18.50
C ASN A 263 18.84 16.76 18.91
N LEU A 264 17.75 16.65 18.13
CA LEU A 264 16.72 15.65 18.37
C LEU A 264 17.23 14.22 18.08
N GLN A 265 18.11 14.05 17.08
CA GLN A 265 18.78 12.79 16.80
C GLN A 265 19.60 12.33 18.02
N ALA A 266 20.32 13.23 18.70
CA ALA A 266 21.07 12.90 19.92
C ALA A 266 20.17 12.43 21.07
N LYS A 267 19.00 13.08 21.24
CA LYS A 267 18.01 12.67 22.24
C LYS A 267 17.37 11.32 21.89
N LEU A 268 17.04 11.12 20.63
CA LEU A 268 16.51 9.86 20.15
C LEU A 268 17.52 8.71 20.40
N LEU A 269 18.80 8.93 20.13
CA LEU A 269 19.85 7.93 20.36
C LEU A 269 19.86 7.49 21.84
N ARG A 270 19.76 8.41 22.79
CA ARG A 270 19.66 8.09 24.21
C ARG A 270 18.46 7.22 24.52
N VAL A 271 17.27 7.56 24.00
CA VAL A 271 16.08 6.73 24.18
C VAL A 271 16.27 5.31 23.65
N LEU A 272 16.92 5.16 22.48
CA LEU A 272 17.19 3.85 21.88
C LEU A 272 18.23 3.03 22.66
N GLN A 273 19.19 3.68 23.33
CA GLN A 273 20.26 3.01 24.07
C GLN A 273 19.83 2.66 25.50
N GLU A 274 19.29 3.64 26.23
CA GLU A 274 18.98 3.55 27.66
C GLU A 274 17.58 3.01 27.91
N ARG A 275 16.69 3.02 26.90
CA ARG A 275 15.28 2.68 27.01
C ARG A 275 14.54 3.52 28.05
N GLU A 276 14.92 4.79 28.13
CA GLU A 276 14.32 5.78 28.98
C GLU A 276 14.11 7.08 28.21
N VAL A 277 13.16 7.90 28.65
CA VAL A 277 12.89 9.21 28.06
C VAL A 277 12.97 10.28 29.14
N ASP A 278 13.69 11.36 28.80
CA ASP A 278 13.75 12.57 29.61
C ASP A 278 12.72 13.59 29.08
N PRO A 279 11.61 13.86 29.80
CA PRO A 279 10.68 14.94 29.42
C PRO A 279 11.38 16.29 29.47
N VAL A 280 11.03 17.20 28.55
CA VAL A 280 11.58 18.55 28.52
C VAL A 280 11.26 19.27 29.84
N GLY A 281 12.28 19.76 30.57
CA GLY A 281 12.11 20.34 31.91
C GLY A 281 11.77 19.31 33.00
N GLY A 282 11.76 18.04 32.72
CA GLY A 282 11.56 16.96 33.69
C GLY A 282 12.76 16.77 34.61
N ARG A 283 12.53 16.17 35.79
CA ARG A 283 13.58 15.95 36.80
C ARG A 283 14.14 14.53 36.83
N SER A 284 13.45 13.59 36.22
CA SER A 284 13.83 12.18 36.24
C SER A 284 13.47 11.47 34.94
N PRO A 285 14.32 10.55 34.46
CA PRO A 285 14.02 9.70 33.31
C PRO A 285 12.84 8.77 33.58
N ILE A 286 12.13 8.42 32.53
CA ILE A 286 10.99 7.52 32.55
C ILE A 286 11.33 6.29 31.71
N ALA A 287 11.32 5.10 32.34
CA ALA A 287 11.62 3.85 31.67
C ALA A 287 10.56 3.50 30.61
N LEU A 288 11.03 2.94 29.50
CA LEU A 288 10.22 2.62 28.32
C LEU A 288 10.43 1.18 27.87
N ASP A 289 9.35 0.50 27.57
CA ASP A 289 9.37 -0.75 26.80
C ASP A 289 8.66 -0.56 25.46
N VAL A 290 9.37 0.01 24.49
CA VAL A 290 8.81 0.38 23.17
C VAL A 290 9.62 -0.26 22.05
N ARG A 291 8.93 -0.86 21.09
CA ARG A 291 9.54 -1.24 19.81
C ARG A 291 9.60 -0.04 18.88
N VAL A 292 10.76 0.22 18.28
CA VAL A 292 10.94 1.34 17.36
C VAL A 292 10.97 0.86 15.92
N VAL A 293 10.18 1.52 15.07
CA VAL A 293 10.16 1.40 13.62
C VAL A 293 10.38 2.79 13.05
N ALA A 294 11.34 2.95 12.16
CA ALA A 294 11.63 4.23 11.51
C ALA A 294 11.44 4.12 10.01
N SER A 295 11.10 5.23 9.37
CA SER A 295 11.03 5.29 7.91
C SER A 295 11.73 6.53 7.37
N THR A 296 12.16 6.45 6.11
CA THR A 296 12.74 7.57 5.37
C THR A 296 12.59 7.37 3.86
N ASN A 297 12.55 8.47 3.12
CA ASN A 297 12.65 8.52 1.67
C ASN A 297 14.05 8.90 1.18
N ARG A 298 14.98 9.19 2.11
CA ARG A 298 16.36 9.60 1.83
C ARG A 298 17.31 8.43 1.98
N ASP A 299 18.45 8.52 1.32
CA ASP A 299 19.60 7.66 1.59
C ASP A 299 20.32 8.19 2.85
N LEU A 300 20.06 7.53 4.00
CA LEU A 300 20.65 7.95 5.27
C LEU A 300 22.19 7.80 5.27
N ARG A 301 22.76 6.91 4.45
CA ARG A 301 24.22 6.77 4.36
C ARG A 301 24.83 8.02 3.77
N GLN A 302 24.27 8.51 2.66
CA GLN A 302 24.70 9.78 2.06
C GLN A 302 24.50 10.97 3.01
N TRP A 303 23.46 10.92 3.85
CA TRP A 303 23.20 11.98 4.84
C TRP A 303 24.19 11.95 6.01
N VAL A 304 24.68 10.78 6.40
CA VAL A 304 25.80 10.65 7.36
C VAL A 304 27.08 11.24 6.77
N ASP A 305 27.40 10.90 5.50
CA ASP A 305 28.57 11.45 4.80
C ASP A 305 28.54 12.99 4.62
N GLN A 306 27.35 13.60 4.70
CA GLN A 306 27.11 15.04 4.64
C GLN A 306 26.93 15.70 6.00
N ASP A 307 27.21 15.02 7.10
CA ASP A 307 27.00 15.48 8.49
C ASP A 307 25.55 15.94 8.80
N LYS A 308 24.54 15.50 8.02
CA LYS A 308 23.12 15.77 8.23
C LYS A 308 22.42 14.75 9.10
N PHE A 309 23.03 13.59 9.27
CA PHE A 309 22.53 12.52 10.11
C PHE A 309 23.68 11.91 10.92
N ARG A 310 23.45 11.64 12.18
CA ARG A 310 24.49 11.08 13.07
C ARG A 310 24.77 9.61 12.72
N GLU A 311 26.02 9.25 12.60
CA GLU A 311 26.46 7.90 12.29
C GLU A 311 26.06 6.88 13.37
N ASP A 312 26.19 7.26 14.65
CA ASP A 312 25.82 6.42 15.80
C ASP A 312 24.30 6.09 15.80
N LEU A 313 23.45 7.07 15.50
CA LEU A 313 22.02 6.85 15.36
C LEU A 313 21.68 5.98 14.13
N PHE A 314 22.37 6.20 13.01
CA PHE A 314 22.18 5.38 11.81
C PHE A 314 22.38 3.89 12.12
N TYR A 315 23.48 3.49 12.75
CA TYR A 315 23.71 2.08 13.09
C TYR A 315 22.72 1.54 14.12
N ARG A 316 22.20 2.38 15.00
CA ARG A 316 21.19 1.97 15.99
C ARG A 316 19.80 1.76 15.38
N LEU A 317 19.46 2.50 14.32
CA LEU A 317 18.21 2.36 13.57
C LEU A 317 18.29 1.27 12.50
N ASN A 318 19.44 1.12 11.84
CA ASN A 318 19.65 0.23 10.70
C ASN A 318 19.99 -1.22 11.15
N VAL A 319 19.24 -1.75 12.13
CA VAL A 319 19.40 -3.14 12.58
C VAL A 319 18.76 -4.10 11.57
N PHE A 320 17.58 -3.80 11.10
CA PHE A 320 16.92 -4.55 10.05
C PHE A 320 16.39 -3.59 8.97
N PRO A 321 17.16 -3.41 7.88
CA PRO A 321 16.71 -2.56 6.77
C PRO A 321 15.68 -3.26 5.90
N VAL A 322 14.65 -2.50 5.49
CA VAL A 322 13.62 -2.93 4.55
C VAL A 322 13.51 -1.89 3.45
N HIS A 323 13.84 -2.28 2.22
CA HIS A 323 13.74 -1.40 1.05
C HIS A 323 12.46 -1.70 0.27
N LEU A 324 11.56 -0.71 0.19
CA LEU A 324 10.34 -0.84 -0.59
C LEU A 324 10.58 -0.41 -2.04
N PRO A 325 10.24 -1.25 -3.01
CA PRO A 325 10.35 -0.87 -4.42
C PRO A 325 9.36 0.24 -4.77
N ALA A 326 9.74 1.10 -5.70
CA ALA A 326 8.84 2.08 -6.30
C ALA A 326 7.73 1.38 -7.09
N LEU A 327 6.59 2.06 -7.32
CA LEU A 327 5.45 1.46 -8.01
C LEU A 327 5.78 1.04 -9.44
N ARG A 328 6.62 1.81 -10.15
CA ARG A 328 7.15 1.48 -11.49
C ARG A 328 7.96 0.18 -11.54
N GLU A 329 8.52 -0.28 -10.42
CA GLU A 329 9.28 -1.53 -10.32
C GLU A 329 8.39 -2.74 -10.01
N ARG A 330 7.12 -2.50 -9.62
CA ARG A 330 6.10 -3.53 -9.31
C ARG A 330 4.85 -3.35 -10.17
N THR A 331 5.05 -3.40 -11.48
CA THR A 331 4.00 -3.15 -12.48
C THR A 331 2.79 -4.07 -12.34
N LYS A 332 2.98 -5.31 -11.82
CA LYS A 332 1.89 -6.23 -11.51
C LYS A 332 0.90 -5.68 -10.48
N ASP A 333 1.34 -4.78 -9.61
CA ASP A 333 0.50 -4.20 -8.56
C ASP A 333 -0.34 -3.03 -9.06
N ILE A 334 0.08 -2.34 -10.14
CA ILE A 334 -0.58 -1.12 -10.63
C ILE A 334 -2.06 -1.37 -10.91
N LEU A 335 -2.38 -2.36 -11.75
CA LEU A 335 -3.78 -2.65 -12.09
C LEU A 335 -4.59 -3.12 -10.89
N GLN A 336 -4.00 -3.95 -10.04
CA GLN A 336 -4.69 -4.46 -8.86
C GLN A 336 -5.00 -3.34 -7.85
N LEU A 337 -4.05 -2.44 -7.63
CA LEU A 337 -4.25 -1.25 -6.79
C LEU A 337 -5.26 -0.29 -7.41
N SER A 338 -5.19 -0.05 -8.73
CA SER A 338 -6.14 0.79 -9.44
C SER A 338 -7.57 0.29 -9.28
N GLU A 339 -7.77 -1.01 -9.47
CA GLU A 339 -9.08 -1.64 -9.32
C GLU A 339 -9.58 -1.61 -7.87
N HIS A 340 -8.69 -1.82 -6.90
CA HIS A 340 -9.03 -1.68 -5.48
C HIS A 340 -9.51 -0.26 -5.15
N PHE A 341 -8.78 0.77 -5.59
CA PHE A 341 -9.16 2.15 -5.36
C PHE A 341 -10.46 2.51 -6.09
N ARG A 342 -10.61 2.04 -7.34
CA ARG A 342 -11.83 2.23 -8.10
C ARG A 342 -13.06 1.68 -7.37
N VAL A 343 -13.02 0.42 -6.93
CA VAL A 343 -14.13 -0.22 -6.21
C VAL A 343 -14.43 0.52 -4.91
N ARG A 344 -13.40 0.91 -4.15
CA ARG A 344 -13.54 1.66 -2.91
C ARG A 344 -14.22 3.02 -3.16
N PHE A 345 -13.73 3.80 -4.10
CA PHE A 345 -14.28 5.13 -4.38
C PHE A 345 -15.65 5.09 -5.03
N VAL A 346 -15.95 4.10 -5.86
CA VAL A 346 -17.31 3.88 -6.37
C VAL A 346 -18.30 3.69 -5.22
N ALA A 347 -17.93 2.90 -4.21
CA ALA A 347 -18.76 2.71 -3.02
C ALA A 347 -18.88 3.99 -2.17
N GLU A 348 -17.77 4.72 -1.96
CA GLU A 348 -17.74 5.97 -1.19
C GLU A 348 -18.55 7.10 -1.87
N LEU A 349 -18.49 7.19 -3.19
CA LEU A 349 -19.18 8.22 -3.97
C LEU A 349 -20.65 7.86 -4.31
N GLY A 350 -21.08 6.63 -4.01
CA GLY A 350 -22.43 6.14 -4.36
C GLY A 350 -22.70 6.12 -5.87
N ARG A 351 -21.64 6.01 -6.70
CA ARG A 351 -21.75 5.98 -8.16
C ARG A 351 -21.99 4.57 -8.69
N ASN A 352 -22.46 4.48 -9.93
CA ASN A 352 -22.50 3.22 -10.66
C ASN A 352 -21.08 2.70 -10.89
N ASN A 353 -20.95 1.39 -11.07
CA ASN A 353 -19.67 0.73 -11.35
C ASN A 353 -19.18 1.14 -12.76
N ILE A 354 -18.15 2.00 -12.83
CA ILE A 354 -17.53 2.49 -14.06
C ILE A 354 -16.18 1.78 -14.20
N PRO A 355 -16.00 0.84 -15.15
CA PRO A 355 -14.73 0.15 -15.41
C PRO A 355 -13.71 1.05 -16.13
N PHE A 356 -12.45 0.64 -16.15
CA PHE A 356 -11.44 1.26 -17.00
C PHE A 356 -11.58 0.78 -18.45
N SER A 357 -11.42 1.67 -19.42
CA SER A 357 -11.24 1.30 -20.83
C SER A 357 -9.88 0.61 -21.03
N SER A 358 -9.73 -0.15 -22.11
CA SER A 358 -8.44 -0.79 -22.45
C SER A 358 -7.30 0.21 -22.62
N SER A 359 -7.59 1.40 -23.16
CA SER A 359 -6.64 2.49 -23.32
C SER A 359 -6.23 3.12 -21.97
N ALA A 360 -7.18 3.27 -21.04
CA ALA A 360 -6.88 3.74 -19.69
C ALA A 360 -6.01 2.74 -18.93
N ILE A 361 -6.25 1.43 -19.08
CA ILE A 361 -5.40 0.38 -18.51
C ILE A 361 -3.96 0.48 -19.03
N ALA A 362 -3.79 0.66 -20.35
CA ALA A 362 -2.46 0.82 -20.95
C ALA A 362 -1.75 2.08 -20.42
N ALA A 363 -2.47 3.19 -20.29
CA ALA A 363 -1.95 4.43 -19.72
C ALA A 363 -1.48 4.24 -18.27
N LEU A 364 -2.29 3.59 -17.42
CA LEU A 364 -1.93 3.28 -16.03
C LEU A 364 -0.66 2.44 -15.91
N GLN A 365 -0.47 1.45 -16.82
CA GLN A 365 0.69 0.57 -16.81
C GLN A 365 1.98 1.22 -17.33
N THR A 366 1.86 2.24 -18.18
CA THR A 366 2.99 2.88 -18.85
C THR A 366 3.54 4.06 -18.06
N TYR A 367 2.74 4.65 -17.19
CA TYR A 367 3.14 5.83 -16.40
C TYR A 367 4.11 5.46 -15.27
N ASP A 368 5.08 6.34 -14.99
CA ASP A 368 6.20 6.08 -14.05
C ASP A 368 5.83 6.22 -12.56
N TRP A 369 4.70 6.82 -12.26
CA TRP A 369 4.19 7.00 -10.89
C TRP A 369 5.20 7.63 -9.92
N PRO A 370 5.70 8.86 -10.16
CA PRO A 370 6.67 9.50 -9.27
C PRO A 370 6.15 9.67 -7.83
N GLY A 371 4.85 9.85 -7.63
CA GLY A 371 4.20 9.87 -6.31
C GLY A 371 3.72 8.48 -5.83
N ASN A 372 4.08 7.40 -6.54
CA ASN A 372 3.80 6.02 -6.20
C ASN A 372 2.30 5.75 -5.94
N ILE A 373 1.97 4.97 -4.89
CA ILE A 373 0.58 4.58 -4.58
C ILE A 373 -0.27 5.80 -4.19
N ARG A 374 0.33 6.80 -3.54
CA ARG A 374 -0.41 8.02 -3.16
C ARG A 374 -0.88 8.80 -4.38
N GLU A 375 -0.06 8.90 -5.41
CA GLU A 375 -0.43 9.51 -6.67
C GLU A 375 -1.48 8.67 -7.40
N LEU A 376 -1.28 7.36 -7.51
CA LEU A 376 -2.24 6.44 -8.11
C LEU A 376 -3.63 6.56 -7.45
N GLU A 377 -3.69 6.55 -6.13
CA GLU A 377 -4.93 6.73 -5.36
C GLU A 377 -5.64 8.05 -5.72
N ASN A 378 -4.89 9.16 -5.78
CA ASN A 378 -5.43 10.48 -6.13
C ASN A 378 -5.90 10.54 -7.60
N VAL A 379 -5.15 9.93 -8.52
CA VAL A 379 -5.52 9.87 -9.95
C VAL A 379 -6.81 9.10 -10.13
N ILE A 380 -6.96 7.93 -9.52
CA ILE A 380 -8.18 7.13 -9.63
C ILE A 380 -9.39 7.85 -9.00
N HIS A 381 -9.19 8.49 -7.84
CA HIS A 381 -10.26 9.27 -7.19
C HIS A 381 -10.73 10.41 -8.10
N ARG A 382 -9.79 11.17 -8.67
CA ARG A 382 -10.09 12.28 -9.60
C ARG A 382 -10.75 11.77 -10.89
N ALA A 383 -10.25 10.69 -11.48
CA ALA A 383 -10.84 10.09 -12.67
C ALA A 383 -12.29 9.68 -12.45
N LEU A 384 -12.63 9.10 -11.30
CA LEU A 384 -14.00 8.75 -10.96
C LEU A 384 -14.91 9.98 -10.74
N LEU A 385 -14.37 11.10 -10.28
CA LEU A 385 -15.13 12.34 -10.15
C LEU A 385 -15.45 12.96 -11.52
N MET A 386 -14.52 12.85 -12.48
CA MET A 386 -14.62 13.48 -13.80
C MET A 386 -15.27 12.61 -14.87
N ALA A 387 -15.20 11.28 -14.73
CA ALA A 387 -15.79 10.37 -15.73
C ALA A 387 -17.29 10.56 -15.86
N GLU A 388 -17.73 10.96 -17.05
CA GLU A 388 -19.16 11.12 -17.43
C GLU A 388 -19.69 9.91 -18.22
N GLY A 389 -18.77 9.07 -18.74
CA GLY A 389 -19.09 7.94 -19.60
C GLY A 389 -19.39 6.63 -18.85
N ARG A 390 -19.51 5.54 -19.64
CA ARG A 390 -19.69 4.18 -19.12
C ARG A 390 -18.36 3.55 -18.68
N GLU A 391 -17.22 4.09 -19.13
CA GLU A 391 -15.87 3.63 -18.86
C GLU A 391 -14.96 4.84 -18.57
N ILE A 392 -13.97 4.65 -17.71
CA ILE A 392 -12.92 5.64 -17.45
C ILE A 392 -11.96 5.65 -18.63
N GLN A 393 -11.80 6.79 -19.27
CA GLN A 393 -10.92 7.00 -20.43
C GLN A 393 -9.54 7.53 -19.96
N PRO A 394 -8.48 7.46 -20.80
CA PRO A 394 -7.16 8.00 -20.47
C PRO A 394 -7.19 9.49 -20.09
N GLU A 395 -8.07 10.27 -20.73
CA GLU A 395 -8.26 11.70 -20.49
C GLU A 395 -8.75 11.97 -19.06
N ASP A 396 -9.61 11.09 -18.53
CA ASP A 396 -10.15 11.20 -17.17
C ASP A 396 -9.04 11.02 -16.12
N LEU A 397 -7.99 10.26 -16.44
CA LEU A 397 -6.86 10.03 -15.55
C LEU A 397 -6.01 11.29 -15.34
N MET A 398 -5.98 12.21 -16.30
CA MET A 398 -5.18 13.44 -16.25
C MET A 398 -3.71 13.18 -15.91
N ILE A 399 -3.11 12.17 -16.56
CA ILE A 399 -1.69 11.82 -16.45
C ILE A 399 -1.02 12.07 -17.80
N ASP A 400 0.17 12.72 -17.78
CA ASP A 400 0.96 12.99 -18.98
C ASP A 400 1.69 11.71 -19.39
N VAL A 401 1.05 10.88 -20.23
CA VAL A 401 1.69 9.70 -20.81
C VAL A 401 2.35 10.09 -22.14
N PRO A 402 3.67 9.91 -22.32
CA PRO A 402 4.30 10.15 -23.59
C PRO A 402 3.68 9.27 -24.68
N ILE A 403 3.13 9.86 -25.73
CA ILE A 403 2.44 9.18 -26.85
C ILE A 403 3.35 8.10 -27.50
N SER A 404 4.66 8.26 -27.42
CA SER A 404 5.65 7.28 -27.94
C SER A 404 5.67 5.93 -27.21
N SER A 405 5.11 5.84 -26.00
CA SER A 405 5.08 4.58 -25.21
C SER A 405 3.82 3.74 -25.47
N ILE A 406 2.74 4.31 -25.96
CA ILE A 406 1.48 3.62 -26.25
C ILE A 406 1.62 2.73 -27.51
N ASN A 407 2.45 3.13 -28.48
CA ASN A 407 2.64 2.39 -29.73
C ASN A 407 3.50 1.11 -29.64
N ARG A 408 4.06 0.78 -28.48
CA ARG A 408 4.86 -0.47 -28.30
C ARG A 408 4.08 -1.72 -27.95
N MET A 409 2.78 -1.62 -27.72
CA MET A 409 1.92 -2.74 -27.30
C MET A 409 0.79 -3.08 -28.28
N ALA A 410 0.78 -2.55 -29.48
CA ALA A 410 -0.14 -3.00 -30.52
C ALA A 410 0.35 -4.31 -31.16
N PRO A 411 -0.48 -5.35 -31.32
CA PRO A 411 -0.11 -6.53 -32.08
C PRO A 411 0.12 -6.14 -33.54
N THR A 412 1.21 -6.61 -34.12
CA THR A 412 1.57 -6.47 -35.53
C THR A 412 0.44 -6.99 -36.43
N ALA A 413 -0.35 -6.08 -36.97
CA ALA A 413 -1.12 -6.30 -38.17
C ALA A 413 -0.50 -5.44 -39.29
N GLU A 414 -0.38 -6.06 -40.43
CA GLU A 414 0.35 -5.69 -41.62
C GLU A 414 0.18 -4.21 -42.04
N ALA A 415 1.34 -3.63 -42.38
CA ALA A 415 1.45 -2.24 -42.81
C ALA A 415 0.86 -2.08 -44.22
N GLU A 416 -0.29 -1.44 -44.35
CA GLU A 416 -0.64 -0.67 -45.55
C GLU A 416 -0.16 0.76 -45.38
N SER A 417 0.62 1.20 -46.36
CA SER A 417 1.25 2.50 -46.44
C SER A 417 0.22 3.62 -46.47
N TYR A 418 0.11 4.35 -45.34
CA TYR A 418 -0.67 5.58 -45.27
C TYR A 418 0.31 6.76 -45.19
N GLU A 419 0.37 7.56 -46.27
CA GLU A 419 1.04 8.86 -46.23
C GLU A 419 0.27 9.80 -45.30
N PRO A 420 0.96 10.55 -44.42
CA PRO A 420 0.30 11.49 -43.53
C PRO A 420 -0.13 12.72 -44.30
N HIS A 421 -1.40 12.80 -44.66
CA HIS A 421 -2.02 14.08 -44.99
C HIS A 421 -2.13 14.91 -43.73
N TYR A 422 -1.38 15.98 -43.62
CA TYR A 422 -1.60 17.04 -42.63
C TYR A 422 -2.98 17.64 -42.87
N VAL A 423 -3.93 17.25 -42.09
CA VAL A 423 -5.22 17.94 -42.02
C VAL A 423 -5.06 19.12 -41.08
N THR A 424 -4.84 20.27 -41.63
CA THR A 424 -5.01 21.56 -40.96
C THR A 424 -6.46 21.65 -40.48
N PRO A 425 -6.74 21.86 -39.18
CA PRO A 425 -8.13 22.12 -38.79
C PRO A 425 -8.54 23.47 -39.39
N LEU A 426 -9.45 23.43 -40.35
CA LEU A 426 -10.20 24.59 -40.79
C LEU A 426 -11.10 25.04 -39.63
N LEU A 427 -10.63 25.97 -38.82
CA LEU A 427 -11.51 26.82 -38.02
C LEU A 427 -11.99 27.96 -38.89
N ALA A 428 -13.10 27.73 -39.54
CA ALA A 428 -13.91 28.80 -40.08
C ALA A 428 -14.74 29.38 -38.92
N GLY A 429 -14.55 30.66 -38.66
CA GLY A 429 -15.50 31.45 -37.87
C GLY A 429 -14.85 32.38 -36.85
N GLY A 430 -14.83 33.67 -37.16
CA GLY A 430 -14.92 34.77 -36.22
C GLY A 430 -13.58 35.38 -35.76
N GLU A 431 -13.25 36.51 -36.37
CA GLU A 431 -12.11 37.39 -35.97
C GLU A 431 -12.32 38.17 -34.65
N GLU A 432 -13.21 37.74 -33.76
CA GLU A 432 -13.53 38.50 -32.53
C GLU A 432 -13.03 37.86 -31.22
N ASP A 433 -12.47 36.64 -31.23
CA ASP A 433 -12.15 35.91 -29.97
C ASP A 433 -10.65 35.85 -29.58
N ASP A 434 -9.77 36.44 -30.39
CA ASP A 434 -8.33 36.41 -30.14
C ASP A 434 -7.82 37.42 -29.09
N LYS A 435 -8.69 38.34 -28.64
CA LYS A 435 -8.36 39.34 -27.60
C LYS A 435 -8.40 38.81 -26.17
N GLN A 436 -8.91 37.61 -25.94
CA GLN A 436 -9.08 37.03 -24.58
C GLN A 436 -8.06 35.96 -24.20
N ARG A 437 -7.23 35.47 -25.14
CA ARG A 437 -6.23 34.45 -24.84
C ARG A 437 -4.91 35.07 -24.41
N LEU A 438 -4.45 34.66 -23.21
CA LEU A 438 -3.15 35.04 -22.67
C LEU A 438 -2.08 34.17 -23.33
N HIS A 439 -1.31 34.71 -24.29
CA HIS A 439 -0.14 34.03 -24.86
C HIS A 439 1.11 34.46 -24.07
N LEU A 440 1.52 33.65 -23.11
CA LEU A 440 2.77 33.83 -22.39
C LEU A 440 3.83 32.84 -22.96
N PRO A 441 5.04 33.29 -23.28
CA PRO A 441 6.10 32.39 -23.78
C PRO A 441 6.55 31.41 -22.68
N VAL A 442 6.95 30.19 -23.08
CA VAL A 442 7.52 29.20 -22.18
C VAL A 442 8.81 29.74 -21.58
N GLY A 443 8.89 29.76 -20.23
CA GLY A 443 10.00 30.34 -19.48
C GLY A 443 9.65 31.64 -18.74
N THR A 444 8.42 32.17 -18.92
CA THR A 444 7.92 33.30 -18.15
C THR A 444 7.82 32.92 -16.67
N THR A 445 8.42 33.72 -15.78
CA THR A 445 8.36 33.48 -14.35
C THR A 445 6.96 33.76 -13.78
N VAL A 446 6.61 33.14 -12.64
CA VAL A 446 5.33 33.40 -11.93
C VAL A 446 5.17 34.88 -11.62
N ARG A 447 6.25 35.57 -11.31
CA ARG A 447 6.27 37.00 -11.00
C ARG A 447 5.92 37.85 -12.22
N GLU A 448 6.50 37.57 -13.38
CA GLU A 448 6.20 38.26 -14.64
C GLU A 448 4.75 38.02 -15.08
N MET A 449 4.24 36.81 -14.87
CA MET A 449 2.85 36.48 -15.13
C MET A 449 1.91 37.28 -14.22
N GLU A 450 2.23 37.38 -12.94
CA GLU A 450 1.43 38.13 -11.96
C GLU A 450 1.42 39.62 -12.30
N GLU A 451 2.58 40.18 -12.63
CA GLU A 451 2.71 41.57 -13.05
C GLU A 451 1.86 41.85 -14.31
N PHE A 452 1.95 41.03 -15.32
CA PHE A 452 1.18 41.14 -16.55
C PHE A 452 -0.34 41.06 -16.29
N LEU A 453 -0.78 40.12 -15.45
CA LEU A 453 -2.19 39.96 -15.08
C LEU A 453 -2.74 41.19 -14.34
N ILE A 454 -1.95 41.75 -13.41
CA ILE A 454 -2.34 42.95 -12.65
C ILE A 454 -2.50 44.15 -13.56
N PHE A 455 -1.54 44.42 -14.45
CA PHE A 455 -1.61 45.56 -15.37
C PHE A 455 -2.75 45.42 -16.38
N ARG A 456 -2.91 44.25 -16.99
CA ARG A 456 -4.00 43.99 -17.92
C ARG A 456 -5.38 44.11 -17.28
N THR A 457 -5.55 43.60 -16.06
CA THR A 457 -6.83 43.76 -15.35
C THR A 457 -7.11 45.23 -14.99
N LEU A 458 -6.07 46.01 -14.66
CA LEU A 458 -6.21 47.43 -14.44
C LEU A 458 -6.61 48.22 -15.68
N ASP A 459 -6.06 47.87 -16.84
CA ASP A 459 -6.41 48.44 -18.14
C ASP A 459 -7.88 48.13 -18.50
N GLU A 460 -8.32 46.90 -18.32
CA GLU A 460 -9.72 46.49 -18.60
C GLU A 460 -10.75 47.22 -17.73
N VAL A 461 -10.38 47.58 -16.47
CA VAL A 461 -11.27 48.30 -15.55
C VAL A 461 -10.98 49.80 -15.53
N ASN A 462 -10.30 50.35 -16.54
CA ASN A 462 -9.93 51.77 -16.66
C ASN A 462 -9.28 52.36 -15.42
N GLY A 463 -8.33 51.59 -14.80
CA GLY A 463 -7.58 52.03 -13.64
C GLY A 463 -8.32 51.93 -12.31
N ASN A 464 -9.51 51.37 -12.26
CA ASN A 464 -10.28 51.21 -11.03
C ASN A 464 -9.70 50.12 -10.15
N ARG A 465 -8.86 50.49 -9.16
CA ARG A 465 -8.13 49.59 -8.29
C ARG A 465 -9.03 48.71 -7.41
N THR A 466 -10.22 49.20 -7.04
CA THR A 466 -11.16 48.43 -6.22
C THR A 466 -11.71 47.26 -7.02
N ARG A 467 -12.17 47.55 -8.25
CA ARG A 467 -12.74 46.54 -9.15
C ARG A 467 -11.67 45.59 -9.68
N ALA A 468 -10.44 46.08 -9.90
CA ALA A 468 -9.31 45.22 -10.27
C ALA A 468 -8.95 44.22 -9.14
N ALA A 469 -8.95 44.67 -7.88
CA ALA A 469 -8.68 43.80 -6.73
C ALA A 469 -9.75 42.72 -6.57
N GLU A 470 -11.03 43.03 -6.82
CA GLU A 470 -12.14 42.06 -6.81
C GLU A 470 -11.99 41.01 -7.91
N LEU A 471 -11.70 41.43 -9.14
CA LEU A 471 -11.48 40.52 -10.28
C LEU A 471 -10.27 39.62 -10.11
N LEU A 472 -9.20 40.13 -9.51
CA LEU A 472 -7.97 39.38 -9.21
C LEU A 472 -8.07 38.51 -7.95
N GLY A 473 -9.16 38.62 -7.17
CA GLY A 473 -9.33 37.85 -5.93
C GLY A 473 -8.35 38.23 -4.81
N ILE A 474 -7.79 39.48 -4.84
CA ILE A 474 -6.82 39.95 -3.86
C ILE A 474 -7.35 41.19 -3.11
N SER A 475 -6.75 41.50 -1.94
CA SER A 475 -7.11 42.71 -1.21
C SER A 475 -6.59 43.98 -1.92
N ILE A 476 -7.32 45.08 -1.81
CA ILE A 476 -6.89 46.42 -2.35
C ILE A 476 -5.52 46.82 -1.78
N ARG A 477 -5.22 46.43 -0.53
CA ARG A 477 -3.93 46.63 0.09
C ARG A 477 -2.82 45.85 -0.58
N THR A 478 -3.08 44.58 -0.92
CA THR A 478 -2.15 43.72 -1.64
C THR A 478 -1.86 44.25 -3.02
N LEU A 479 -2.90 44.68 -3.76
CA LEU A 479 -2.75 45.29 -5.08
C LEU A 479 -1.90 46.56 -5.05
N ARG A 480 -2.11 47.46 -4.05
CA ARG A 480 -1.30 48.64 -3.92
C ARG A 480 0.17 48.35 -3.60
N ASN A 481 0.43 47.37 -2.73
CA ASN A 481 1.80 46.98 -2.41
C ASN A 481 2.53 46.42 -3.63
N LYS A 482 1.86 45.58 -4.44
CA LYS A 482 2.43 45.06 -5.65
C LYS A 482 2.67 46.09 -6.74
N LEU A 483 1.74 47.03 -6.91
CA LEU A 483 1.95 48.17 -7.83
C LEU A 483 3.12 49.05 -7.42
N ASN A 484 3.31 49.29 -6.12
CA ASN A 484 4.47 50.07 -5.61
C ASN A 484 5.78 49.26 -5.81
N GLU A 485 5.76 47.96 -5.65
CA GLU A 485 6.91 47.09 -5.87
C GLU A 485 7.34 47.06 -7.35
N TYR A 486 6.37 47.07 -8.28
CA TYR A 486 6.64 47.13 -9.74
C TYR A 486 7.04 48.51 -10.23
N ALA A 487 6.54 49.60 -9.57
CA ALA A 487 6.92 50.98 -9.92
C ALA A 487 8.29 51.42 -9.35
N ALA A 488 8.86 50.67 -8.44
CA ALA A 488 10.18 50.92 -7.86
C ALA A 488 11.35 50.34 -8.66
N ARG A 489 11.06 49.73 -9.83
CA ARG A 489 12.02 49.25 -10.83
C ARG A 489 12.05 50.17 -12.04
#